data_3f60fa579bf39ca5f643e1549ae880e9
#
_entry.id   3f60fa579bf39ca5f643e1549ae880e9
#
_cell.length_a   1.000
_cell.length_b   1.000
_cell.length_c   1.000
_cell.angle_alpha   90.00
_cell.angle_beta   90.00
_cell.angle_gamma   90.00
#
_symmetry.space_group_name_H-M   'P 1'
#
loop_
_entity.id
_entity.type
_entity.pdbx_description
1 polymer ?
#
loop_
_entity_poly.entity_id
_entity_poly.type
_entity_poly.pdbx_seq_one_letter_code
_entity_poly.pdbx_strand_id
1 'polypeptide(L)'
;MSVISGNAYWAAITNPNTTFDPDGTWTIDVCNLDKKNLDTIKKDGLTAKNKGDDRGDFITIKRKVRRKDGSLNRSPDLVDGQKRTMSETLIGNGSEVNVHYGTYDWEFKGRAGVSADLRAVQVVNLIPYNTEADEAFDVVDGGFTSGEGDEDVPFAS
;
A
#
# COMPACT_ATOMS: atom_id res chain seq x y z
N MET A 1 15.10 -7.82 9.60
CA MET A 1 13.97 -7.55 8.69
C MET A 1 12.85 -8.51 8.98
N SER A 2 11.64 -8.04 8.85
CA SER A 2 10.46 -8.80 9.27
C SER A 2 9.40 -8.81 8.20
N VAL A 3 8.51 -9.80 8.31
CA VAL A 3 7.34 -9.90 7.44
C VAL A 3 6.10 -9.96 8.34
N ILE A 4 5.12 -9.14 8.03
CA ILE A 4 3.82 -9.17 8.71
C ILE A 4 2.73 -9.37 7.67
N SER A 5 1.59 -9.87 8.12
CA SER A 5 0.45 -10.15 7.27
C SER A 5 -0.78 -9.44 7.80
N GLY A 6 -1.64 -9.03 6.90
CA GLY A 6 -2.89 -8.38 7.28
C GLY A 6 -3.64 -7.94 6.04
N ASN A 7 -4.60 -7.04 6.25
CA ASN A 7 -5.38 -6.48 5.16
C ASN A 7 -4.82 -5.11 4.80
N ALA A 8 -4.60 -4.88 3.51
CA ALA A 8 -4.06 -3.62 3.03
C ALA A 8 -5.15 -2.56 2.99
N TYR A 9 -4.83 -1.37 3.48
CA TYR A 9 -5.68 -0.19 3.34
C TYR A 9 -4.82 0.97 2.87
N TRP A 10 -5.37 1.80 2.05
CA TRP A 10 -4.74 3.04 1.56
C TRP A 10 -3.36 2.78 0.97
N ALA A 11 -3.21 1.68 0.24
CA ALA A 11 -1.93 1.32 -0.36
C ALA A 11 -1.58 2.27 -1.50
N ALA A 12 -0.39 2.84 -1.43
CA ALA A 12 0.16 3.71 -2.47
C ALA A 12 1.53 3.15 -2.87
N ILE A 13 1.53 2.01 -3.53
CA ILE A 13 2.74 1.29 -3.92
C ILE A 13 3.09 1.56 -5.38
N THR A 14 2.09 1.47 -6.25
CA THR A 14 2.27 1.74 -7.68
C THR A 14 2.45 3.23 -7.92
N ASN A 15 1.62 4.05 -7.25
CA ASN A 15 1.69 5.51 -7.35
C ASN A 15 1.96 6.07 -5.96
N PRO A 16 3.13 6.68 -5.73
CA PRO A 16 3.45 7.26 -4.43
C PRO A 16 2.45 8.36 -4.04
N ASN A 17 2.17 8.44 -2.76
CA ASN A 17 1.30 9.48 -2.22
C ASN A 17 2.07 10.80 -2.14
N THR A 18 1.55 11.84 -2.77
CA THR A 18 2.19 13.16 -2.79
C THR A 18 1.46 14.21 -1.94
N THR A 19 0.51 13.78 -1.12
CA THR A 19 -0.28 14.69 -0.30
C THR A 19 0.58 15.49 0.68
N PHE A 20 1.51 14.82 1.36
CA PHE A 20 2.36 15.45 2.37
C PHE A 20 3.78 15.72 1.89
N ASP A 21 4.22 15.01 0.87
CA ASP A 21 5.56 15.12 0.33
C ASP A 21 5.46 15.24 -1.19
N PRO A 22 5.83 16.38 -1.77
CA PRO A 22 5.73 16.56 -3.24
C PRO A 22 6.54 15.54 -4.03
N ASP A 23 7.61 15.01 -3.45
CA ASP A 23 8.43 14.00 -4.11
C ASP A 23 7.81 12.62 -4.01
N GLY A 24 6.81 12.44 -3.13
CA GLY A 24 6.07 11.20 -2.99
C GLY A 24 6.56 10.30 -1.88
N THR A 25 5.64 9.48 -1.38
CA THR A 25 5.92 8.49 -0.34
C THR A 25 5.15 7.22 -0.69
N TRP A 26 5.85 6.10 -0.81
CA TRP A 26 5.19 4.79 -0.91
C TRP A 26 4.72 4.40 0.49
N THR A 27 3.46 4.01 0.61
CA THR A 27 2.88 3.74 1.92
C THR A 27 1.81 2.66 1.83
N ILE A 28 1.60 1.97 2.93
CA ILE A 28 0.54 0.98 3.07
C ILE A 28 0.18 0.87 4.55
N ASP A 29 -1.12 0.80 4.84
CA ASP A 29 -1.60 0.43 6.16
C ASP A 29 -1.88 -1.07 6.16
N VAL A 30 -1.27 -1.79 7.09
CA VAL A 30 -1.51 -3.22 7.28
C VAL A 30 -2.44 -3.35 8.47
N CYS A 31 -3.65 -3.81 8.22
CA CYS A 31 -4.74 -3.79 9.18
C CYS A 31 -5.16 -5.19 9.61
N ASN A 32 -6.01 -5.28 10.62
CA ASN A 32 -6.48 -6.55 11.18
C ASN A 32 -5.31 -7.44 11.62
N LEU A 33 -4.33 -6.84 12.27
CA LEU A 33 -3.15 -7.54 12.74
C LEU A 33 -3.54 -8.52 13.84
N ASP A 34 -3.13 -9.79 13.68
CA ASP A 34 -3.34 -10.77 14.73
C ASP A 34 -2.22 -10.71 15.78
N LYS A 35 -2.33 -11.53 16.80
CA LYS A 35 -1.37 -11.52 17.92
C LYS A 35 0.06 -11.79 17.44
N LYS A 36 0.23 -12.72 16.50
CA LYS A 36 1.55 -13.07 15.98
C LYS A 36 2.21 -11.88 15.30
N ASN A 37 1.44 -11.16 14.49
CA ASN A 37 1.95 -9.99 13.80
C ASN A 37 2.22 -8.85 14.77
N LEU A 38 1.36 -8.66 15.75
CA LEU A 38 1.56 -7.65 16.79
C LEU A 38 2.83 -7.93 17.59
N ASP A 39 3.10 -9.18 17.92
CA ASP A 39 4.31 -9.57 18.65
C ASP A 39 5.55 -9.27 17.81
N THR A 40 5.51 -9.53 16.50
CA THR A 40 6.60 -9.23 15.59
C THR A 40 6.90 -7.74 15.56
N ILE A 41 5.85 -6.92 15.43
CA ILE A 41 5.97 -5.46 15.40
C ILE A 41 6.58 -4.95 16.69
N LYS A 42 6.08 -5.45 17.83
CA LYS A 42 6.58 -5.04 19.13
C LYS A 42 8.04 -5.43 19.34
N LYS A 43 8.40 -6.63 18.91
CA LYS A 43 9.78 -7.11 18.98
C LYS A 43 10.74 -6.22 18.20
N ASP A 44 10.28 -5.67 17.09
CA ASP A 44 11.08 -4.78 16.26
C ASP A 44 11.12 -3.35 16.77
N GLY A 45 10.49 -3.07 17.89
CA GLY A 45 10.48 -1.72 18.47
C GLY A 45 9.43 -0.80 17.90
N LEU A 46 8.48 -1.35 17.16
CA LEU A 46 7.41 -0.58 16.53
C LEU A 46 6.12 -0.68 17.35
N THR A 47 5.19 0.19 17.06
CA THR A 47 3.91 0.23 17.77
C THR A 47 2.76 0.23 16.78
N ALA A 48 1.85 -0.73 16.94
CA ALA A 48 0.61 -0.76 16.19
C ALA A 48 -0.38 0.22 16.83
N LYS A 49 -1.33 0.68 16.02
CA LYS A 49 -2.37 1.62 16.44
C LYS A 49 -3.73 0.96 16.29
N ASN A 50 -4.71 1.51 17.01
CA ASN A 50 -6.10 1.08 16.89
C ASN A 50 -6.98 2.31 17.09
N LYS A 51 -7.77 2.62 16.06
CA LYS A 51 -8.65 3.79 16.10
C LYS A 51 -10.11 3.43 16.43
N GLY A 52 -10.35 2.18 16.78
CA GLY A 52 -11.69 1.74 17.16
C GLY A 52 -12.63 1.54 15.97
N ASP A 53 -12.07 1.42 14.77
CA ASP A 53 -12.85 1.17 13.55
C ASP A 53 -12.68 -0.28 13.08
N ASP A 54 -13.24 -0.59 11.91
CA ASP A 54 -13.25 -1.95 11.37
C ASP A 54 -11.88 -2.47 11.00
N ARG A 55 -10.87 -1.59 10.94
CA ARG A 55 -9.52 -2.01 10.59
C ARG A 55 -8.78 -2.73 11.71
N GLY A 56 -9.30 -2.65 12.94
CA GLY A 56 -8.66 -3.27 14.09
C GLY A 56 -7.28 -2.68 14.37
N ASP A 57 -6.36 -3.53 14.81
CA ASP A 57 -4.98 -3.09 15.00
C ASP A 57 -4.29 -2.95 13.65
N PHE A 58 -3.58 -1.86 13.46
CA PHE A 58 -2.91 -1.60 12.20
C PHE A 58 -1.57 -0.88 12.41
N ILE A 59 -0.73 -0.95 11.38
CA ILE A 59 0.52 -0.20 11.33
C ILE A 59 0.67 0.38 9.94
N THR A 60 1.19 1.61 9.87
CA THR A 60 1.52 2.26 8.60
C THR A 60 2.99 2.06 8.34
N ILE A 61 3.32 1.51 7.17
CA ILE A 61 4.69 1.28 6.74
C ILE A 61 4.92 2.09 5.47
N LYS A 62 6.03 2.82 5.42
CA LYS A 62 6.27 3.74 4.31
C LYS A 62 7.74 3.85 3.94
N ARG A 63 7.98 4.38 2.76
CA ARG A 63 9.31 4.73 2.26
C ARG A 63 9.20 5.97 1.39
N LYS A 64 10.05 6.95 1.63
CA LYS A 64 10.06 8.16 0.80
C LYS A 64 10.71 7.86 -0.54
N VAL A 65 10.17 8.47 -1.60
CA VAL A 65 10.76 8.36 -2.93
C VAL A 65 12.12 9.02 -2.96
N ARG A 66 12.24 10.20 -2.34
CA ARG A 66 13.52 10.94 -2.28
C ARG A 66 14.06 10.93 -0.87
N ARG A 67 15.33 10.58 -0.75
CA ARG A 67 16.02 10.58 0.54
C ARG A 67 16.37 12.00 0.97
N LYS A 68 16.73 12.11 2.23
CA LYS A 68 17.15 13.39 2.82
C LYS A 68 18.30 14.04 2.07
N ASP A 69 19.22 13.25 1.55
CA ASP A 69 20.38 13.73 0.82
C ASP A 69 20.09 14.07 -0.64
N GLY A 70 18.83 13.94 -1.08
CA GLY A 70 18.41 14.24 -2.42
C GLY A 70 18.45 13.08 -3.38
N SER A 71 19.01 11.94 -2.99
CA SER A 71 19.04 10.77 -3.86
C SER A 71 17.68 10.06 -3.86
N LEU A 72 17.46 9.24 -4.88
CA LEU A 72 16.20 8.50 -5.00
C LEU A 72 16.30 7.15 -4.32
N ASN A 73 15.25 6.77 -3.59
CA ASN A 73 15.10 5.43 -3.07
C ASN A 73 14.60 4.50 -4.17
N ARG A 74 14.92 3.22 -4.01
CA ARG A 74 14.34 2.19 -4.84
C ARG A 74 12.88 1.98 -4.40
N SER A 75 11.97 1.79 -5.36
CA SER A 75 10.57 1.51 -5.04
C SER A 75 10.46 0.14 -4.34
N PRO A 76 9.45 -0.03 -3.45
CA PRO A 76 9.20 -1.34 -2.88
C PRO A 76 8.85 -2.35 -3.96
N ASP A 77 9.28 -3.58 -3.79
CA ASP A 77 8.90 -4.65 -4.72
C ASP A 77 7.43 -4.99 -4.48
N LEU A 78 6.69 -5.17 -5.56
CA LEU A 78 5.30 -5.61 -5.50
C LEU A 78 5.19 -6.91 -6.26
N VAL A 79 4.80 -7.97 -5.57
CA VAL A 79 4.76 -9.31 -6.16
C VAL A 79 3.42 -9.99 -5.83
N ASP A 80 3.07 -11.01 -6.63
CA ASP A 80 1.88 -11.80 -6.38
C ASP A 80 2.20 -12.99 -5.45
N GLY A 81 1.21 -13.85 -5.21
CA GLY A 81 1.38 -15.00 -4.33
C GLY A 81 2.45 -15.98 -4.78
N GLN A 82 2.83 -15.94 -6.05
CA GLN A 82 3.87 -16.80 -6.59
C GLN A 82 5.19 -16.05 -6.79
N LYS A 83 5.30 -14.89 -6.19
CA LYS A 83 6.49 -14.02 -6.22
C LYS A 83 6.80 -13.46 -7.61
N ARG A 84 5.82 -13.39 -8.49
CA ARG A 84 5.98 -12.73 -9.78
C ARG A 84 5.74 -11.24 -9.63
N THR A 85 6.58 -10.45 -10.27
CA THR A 85 6.48 -8.99 -10.19
C THR A 85 5.14 -8.52 -10.75
N MET A 86 4.46 -7.69 -9.96
CA MET A 86 3.25 -7.00 -10.38
C MET A 86 3.60 -5.55 -10.64
N SER A 87 3.13 -5.00 -11.74
CA SER A 87 3.32 -3.58 -12.03
C SER A 87 1.97 -2.98 -12.38
N GLU A 88 1.81 -1.73 -12.05
CA GLU A 88 0.61 -0.96 -12.41
C GLU A 88 -0.69 -1.50 -11.82
N THR A 89 -0.61 -2.45 -10.88
CA THR A 89 -1.79 -2.97 -10.22
C THR A 89 -2.10 -2.13 -9.00
N LEU A 90 -3.32 -1.64 -8.91
CA LEU A 90 -3.78 -0.91 -7.74
C LEU A 90 -4.38 -1.89 -6.75
N ILE A 91 -3.98 -1.74 -5.48
CA ILE A 91 -4.42 -2.63 -4.42
C ILE A 91 -5.61 -2.00 -3.73
N GLY A 92 -6.77 -2.66 -3.83
CA GLY A 92 -7.98 -2.20 -3.16
C GLY A 92 -7.95 -2.46 -1.66
N ASN A 93 -8.69 -1.66 -0.91
CA ASN A 93 -8.79 -1.83 0.53
C ASN A 93 -9.34 -3.20 0.89
N GLY A 94 -8.73 -3.85 1.86
CA GLY A 94 -9.14 -5.18 2.29
C GLY A 94 -8.36 -6.32 1.66
N SER A 95 -7.51 -6.04 0.66
CA SER A 95 -6.67 -7.07 0.05
C SER A 95 -5.78 -7.72 1.10
N GLU A 96 -5.60 -9.04 1.01
CA GLU A 96 -4.70 -9.74 1.92
C GLU A 96 -3.27 -9.63 1.40
N VAL A 97 -2.37 -9.20 2.26
CA VAL A 97 -0.98 -8.97 1.86
C VAL A 97 -0.01 -9.47 2.92
N ASN A 98 1.19 -9.77 2.47
CA ASN A 98 2.37 -9.92 3.32
C ASN A 98 3.25 -8.71 3.03
N VAL A 99 3.76 -8.09 4.08
CA VAL A 99 4.60 -6.89 3.94
C VAL A 99 5.96 -7.14 4.58
N HIS A 100 6.98 -6.98 3.76
CA HIS A 100 8.37 -7.08 4.20
C HIS A 100 8.89 -5.68 4.49
N TYR A 101 9.42 -5.48 5.68
CA TYR A 101 9.94 -4.19 6.07
C TYR A 101 11.27 -4.35 6.83
N GLY A 102 12.08 -3.31 6.77
CA GLY A 102 13.23 -3.16 7.64
C GLY A 102 12.94 -2.12 8.68
N THR A 103 13.82 -1.98 9.64
CA THR A 103 13.68 -0.93 10.65
C THR A 103 14.90 -0.02 10.60
N TYR A 104 14.71 1.23 11.00
CA TYR A 104 15.81 2.18 11.13
C TYR A 104 15.56 3.09 12.32
N ASP A 105 16.64 3.49 12.96
CA ASP A 105 16.58 4.42 14.08
C ASP A 105 16.55 5.85 13.53
N TRP A 106 15.79 6.70 14.20
CA TRP A 106 15.75 8.12 13.83
C TRP A 106 15.88 8.96 15.09
N GLU A 107 16.38 10.16 14.90
CA GLU A 107 16.48 11.16 15.96
C GLU A 107 16.15 12.52 15.38
N PHE A 108 15.31 13.27 16.08
CA PHE A 108 14.93 14.61 15.66
C PHE A 108 14.54 15.45 16.86
N LYS A 109 15.23 16.59 17.03
CA LYS A 109 14.96 17.56 18.11
C LYS A 109 14.90 16.92 19.49
N GLY A 110 15.86 16.06 19.79
CA GLY A 110 15.95 15.40 21.10
C GLY A 110 15.04 14.22 21.27
N ARG A 111 14.28 13.85 20.26
CA ARG A 111 13.44 12.65 20.26
C ARG A 111 14.10 11.57 19.41
N ALA A 112 13.96 10.35 19.85
CA ALA A 112 14.49 9.22 19.13
C ALA A 112 13.44 8.13 19.04
N GLY A 113 13.50 7.31 17.99
CA GLY A 113 12.56 6.21 17.81
C GLY A 113 12.99 5.27 16.72
N VAL A 114 12.13 4.30 16.44
CA VAL A 114 12.35 3.31 15.39
C VAL A 114 11.20 3.43 14.40
N SER A 115 11.52 3.38 13.11
CA SER A 115 10.51 3.42 12.05
C SER A 115 10.68 2.24 11.13
N ALA A 116 9.59 1.85 10.47
CA ALA A 116 9.59 0.76 9.49
C ALA A 116 9.84 1.34 8.11
N ASP A 117 10.69 0.64 7.35
CA ASP A 117 11.03 0.99 5.97
C ASP A 117 10.39 -0.03 5.04
N LEU A 118 9.49 0.41 4.18
CA LEU A 118 8.74 -0.46 3.28
C LEU A 118 9.66 -1.03 2.20
N ARG A 119 9.81 -2.36 2.20
CA ARG A 119 10.72 -3.05 1.29
C ARG A 119 10.00 -3.80 0.19
N ALA A 120 8.94 -4.53 0.52
CA ALA A 120 8.23 -5.35 -0.46
C ALA A 120 6.81 -5.64 0.03
N VAL A 121 5.92 -5.83 -0.93
CA VAL A 121 4.53 -6.24 -0.65
C VAL A 121 4.22 -7.44 -1.52
N GLN A 122 3.73 -8.50 -0.90
CA GLN A 122 3.23 -9.68 -1.60
C GLN A 122 1.71 -9.70 -1.47
N VAL A 123 1.01 -9.67 -2.59
CA VAL A 123 -0.46 -9.72 -2.59
C VAL A 123 -0.89 -11.17 -2.60
N VAL A 124 -1.57 -11.60 -1.53
CA VAL A 124 -2.06 -12.97 -1.39
C VAL A 124 -3.44 -13.10 -2.01
N ASN A 125 -4.35 -12.18 -1.66
CA ASN A 125 -5.68 -12.09 -2.24
C ASN A 125 -5.95 -10.65 -2.62
N LEU A 126 -6.07 -10.38 -3.91
CA LEU A 126 -6.28 -9.04 -4.41
C LEU A 126 -7.76 -8.68 -4.42
N ILE A 127 -8.08 -7.57 -3.78
CA ILE A 127 -9.38 -6.91 -3.98
C ILE A 127 -9.08 -5.76 -4.93
N PRO A 128 -9.72 -5.72 -6.11
CA PRO A 128 -9.45 -4.65 -7.06
C PRO A 128 -9.81 -3.29 -6.48
N TYR A 129 -9.05 -2.28 -6.87
CA TYR A 129 -9.34 -0.93 -6.46
C TYR A 129 -10.66 -0.50 -7.12
N ASN A 130 -11.64 -0.11 -6.30
CA ASN A 130 -12.94 0.28 -6.79
C ASN A 130 -13.01 1.79 -6.94
N THR A 131 -13.49 2.23 -8.11
CA THR A 131 -13.79 3.63 -8.33
C THR A 131 -15.22 3.92 -7.90
N GLU A 132 -15.56 5.19 -7.81
CA GLU A 132 -16.92 5.58 -7.50
C GLU A 132 -17.90 5.05 -8.55
N ALA A 133 -17.48 4.99 -9.80
CA ALA A 133 -18.31 4.44 -10.87
C ALA A 133 -18.57 2.95 -10.68
N ASP A 134 -17.57 2.20 -10.23
CA ASP A 134 -17.72 0.76 -9.97
C ASP A 134 -18.75 0.51 -8.86
N GLU A 135 -18.81 1.39 -7.87
CA GLU A 135 -19.72 1.23 -6.76
C GLU A 135 -21.14 1.72 -7.09
N ALA A 136 -21.25 2.71 -7.94
CA ALA A 136 -22.52 3.34 -8.23
C ALA A 136 -23.27 2.71 -9.40
N PHE A 137 -22.57 2.09 -10.34
CA PHE A 137 -23.18 1.62 -11.58
C PHE A 137 -22.99 0.13 -11.77
N ASP A 138 -24.01 -0.50 -12.33
CA ASP A 138 -23.94 -1.90 -12.76
C ASP A 138 -23.57 -1.94 -14.23
N VAL A 139 -23.09 -3.10 -14.67
CA VAL A 139 -22.83 -3.34 -16.09
C VAL A 139 -24.16 -3.31 -16.83
N VAL A 140 -24.21 -2.60 -17.94
CA VAL A 140 -25.41 -2.53 -18.78
C VAL A 140 -25.17 -3.40 -20.00
N ASP A 141 -25.94 -4.48 -20.13
CA ASP A 141 -25.84 -5.37 -21.29
C ASP A 141 -26.27 -4.64 -22.56
N GLY A 142 -25.46 -4.76 -23.61
CA GLY A 142 -25.75 -4.11 -24.86
C GLY A 142 -25.47 -2.61 -24.85
N GLY A 143 -24.90 -2.08 -23.75
CA GLY A 143 -24.52 -0.69 -23.69
C GLY A 143 -23.28 -0.41 -24.50
N PHE A 144 -22.97 0.87 -24.62
CA PHE A 144 -21.76 1.32 -25.31
C PHE A 144 -20.52 0.74 -24.63
N THR A 145 -19.56 0.29 -25.42
CA THR A 145 -18.27 -0.16 -24.91
C THR A 145 -17.16 0.59 -25.62
N SER A 146 -16.13 0.95 -24.85
CA SER A 146 -14.92 1.52 -25.41
C SER A 146 -13.86 0.43 -25.40
N GLY A 147 -14.02 -0.57 -26.18
CA GLY A 147 -13.08 -1.66 -26.20
C GLY A 147 -11.69 -1.22 -26.58
N GLU A 148 -10.76 -2.13 -26.46
CA GLU A 148 -9.41 -1.84 -26.89
C GLU A 148 -9.38 -1.49 -28.34
N GLY A 149 -8.74 -0.47 -28.69
CA GLY A 149 -8.68 -0.06 -30.06
C GLY A 149 -9.83 0.83 -30.46
N ASP A 150 -10.70 1.13 -29.56
CA ASP A 150 -11.76 2.08 -29.84
C ASP A 150 -11.37 3.48 -29.42
N GLU A 151 -10.13 3.71 -29.44
CA GLU A 151 -9.62 5.02 -29.13
C GLU A 151 -10.17 6.06 -30.05
N ASP A 152 -10.65 5.65 -31.16
CA ASP A 152 -11.25 6.56 -32.10
C ASP A 152 -12.64 6.97 -31.70
N VAL A 153 -13.10 6.57 -30.59
CA VAL A 153 -14.40 6.97 -30.11
C VAL A 153 -14.48 8.47 -30.10
N PRO A 154 -15.35 8.93 -30.88
CA PRO A 154 -15.47 10.35 -31.03
C PRO A 154 -16.13 10.93 -29.87
N PHE A 155 -16.35 11.30 -29.43
CA PHE A 155 -17.04 11.82 -28.52
C PHE A 155 -16.96 11.83 -27.67
N ALA A 156 -16.80 11.79 -27.75
CA ALA A 156 -17.00 11.76 -27.23
C ALA A 156 -16.93 12.39 -26.58
N SER A 157 -16.79 12.59 -26.69
CA SER A 157 -16.59 13.26 -26.10
C SER A 157 -16.82 13.87 -25.60
#